data_3a7e95c384657a64654bab24da8cfd5f
#
_entry.id   3a7e95c384657a64654bab24da8cfd5f
#
_cell.length_a   1.000
_cell.length_b   1.000
_cell.length_c   1.000
_cell.angle_alpha   90.00
_cell.angle_beta   90.00
_cell.angle_gamma   90.00
#
_symmetry.space_group_name_H-M   'P 1'
#
loop_
_entity.id
_entity.type
_entity.pdbx_description
1 polymer ?
#
loop_
_entity_poly.entity_id
_entity_poly.type
_entity_poly.pdbx_seq_one_letter_code
_entity_poly.pdbx_strand_id
1 'polypeptide(L)'
;MLEALHFCIVEYKKNIRRPPLCLECGSPIRYGRTDKKFCCDDCKTRHHNSLAIAARSVKTKVIAIINRNYEILDALLKDGADSVDLVDLTTMGFVPGMVTSYRRSGKHDVYTCYDIKYIMTGTRVYSIMKIHNLSVNLQVVSETNDQ
;
A
#
# COMPACT_ATOMS: atom_id res chain seq x y z
N MET A 1 -77.84 -17.17 17.85
CA MET A 1 -77.12 -17.66 16.71
C MET A 1 -76.47 -16.41 16.07
N LEU A 2 -75.23 -16.16 16.39
CA LEU A 2 -74.39 -15.10 15.79
C LEU A 2 -73.08 -15.77 15.44
N GLU A 3 -72.89 -16.05 14.13
CA GLU A 3 -71.69 -16.60 13.57
C GLU A 3 -70.62 -15.51 13.54
N ALA A 4 -69.55 -15.76 14.24
CA ALA A 4 -68.37 -14.94 14.24
C ALA A 4 -67.60 -15.11 12.92
N LEU A 5 -67.68 -14.14 12.05
CA LEU A 5 -66.83 -14.05 10.88
C LEU A 5 -65.38 -13.77 11.34
N HIS A 6 -64.58 -14.84 11.34
CA HIS A 6 -63.14 -14.77 11.61
C HIS A 6 -62.47 -14.21 10.38
N PHE A 7 -62.27 -12.87 10.35
CA PHE A 7 -61.52 -12.18 9.31
C PHE A 7 -60.04 -12.42 9.51
N CYS A 8 -59.51 -13.39 8.78
CA CYS A 8 -58.07 -13.68 8.78
C CYS A 8 -57.33 -12.56 8.06
N ILE A 9 -56.83 -11.59 8.84
CA ILE A 9 -55.94 -10.54 8.32
C ILE A 9 -54.56 -11.16 8.09
N VAL A 10 -54.30 -11.57 6.85
CA VAL A 10 -52.96 -11.94 6.43
C VAL A 10 -52.09 -10.68 6.40
N GLU A 11 -51.35 -10.50 7.45
CA GLU A 11 -50.32 -9.43 7.51
C GLU A 11 -49.24 -9.68 6.48
N TYR A 12 -49.37 -9.02 5.34
CA TYR A 12 -48.38 -9.06 4.27
C TYR A 12 -47.15 -8.26 4.76
N LYS A 13 -46.18 -8.92 5.42
CA LYS A 13 -44.88 -8.33 5.73
C LYS A 13 -44.17 -8.03 4.42
N LYS A 14 -44.40 -6.83 3.86
CA LYS A 14 -43.59 -6.29 2.79
C LYS A 14 -42.14 -6.24 3.28
N ASN A 15 -41.34 -7.18 2.80
CA ASN A 15 -39.90 -7.19 3.01
C ASN A 15 -39.33 -6.00 2.22
N ILE A 16 -39.41 -4.79 2.78
CA ILE A 16 -38.92 -3.57 2.18
C ILE A 16 -37.39 -3.66 2.26
N ARG A 17 -36.78 -4.28 1.25
CA ARG A 17 -35.32 -4.23 1.08
C ARG A 17 -34.94 -2.78 0.88
N ARG A 18 -34.19 -2.23 1.85
CA ARG A 18 -33.64 -0.88 1.72
C ARG A 18 -32.75 -0.84 0.47
N PRO A 19 -32.91 0.17 -0.38
CA PRO A 19 -32.06 0.28 -1.57
C PRO A 19 -30.60 0.41 -1.15
N PRO A 20 -29.63 -0.18 -1.90
CA PRO A 20 -28.22 0.00 -1.63
C PRO A 20 -27.84 1.48 -1.71
N LEU A 21 -26.87 1.88 -0.88
CA LEU A 21 -26.38 3.25 -0.86
C LEU A 21 -25.19 3.40 -1.79
N CYS A 22 -25.06 4.54 -2.44
CA CYS A 22 -23.92 4.89 -3.27
C CYS A 22 -22.66 5.00 -2.40
N LEU A 23 -21.57 4.33 -2.78
CA LEU A 23 -20.31 4.34 -2.06
C LEU A 23 -19.64 5.71 -2.01
N GLU A 24 -19.99 6.62 -2.92
CA GLU A 24 -19.39 7.95 -2.99
C GLU A 24 -20.24 9.00 -2.26
N CYS A 25 -21.51 9.13 -2.60
CA CYS A 25 -22.36 10.21 -2.07
C CYS A 25 -23.36 9.77 -1.00
N GLY A 26 -23.46 8.47 -0.71
CA GLY A 26 -24.40 7.94 0.28
C GLY A 26 -25.87 7.94 -0.17
N SER A 27 -26.19 8.43 -1.35
CA SER A 27 -27.58 8.47 -1.85
C SER A 27 -28.10 7.07 -2.17
N PRO A 28 -29.40 6.81 -1.94
CA PRO A 28 -29.99 5.50 -2.25
C PRO A 28 -30.04 5.27 -3.76
N ILE A 29 -29.60 4.08 -4.19
CA ILE A 29 -29.63 3.66 -5.60
C ILE A 29 -30.98 3.00 -5.86
N ARG A 30 -31.87 3.72 -6.50
CA ARG A 30 -33.26 3.28 -6.74
C ARG A 30 -33.43 2.46 -8.01
N TYR A 31 -32.47 2.55 -8.95
CA TYR A 31 -32.57 1.93 -10.26
C TYR A 31 -31.27 1.23 -10.66
N GLY A 32 -31.39 0.13 -11.38
CA GLY A 32 -30.28 -0.63 -11.90
C GLY A 32 -30.16 -2.02 -11.30
N ARG A 33 -29.05 -2.68 -11.57
CA ARG A 33 -28.76 -4.03 -11.08
C ARG A 33 -28.57 -4.03 -9.56
N THR A 34 -28.83 -5.15 -8.92
CA THR A 34 -28.74 -5.30 -7.45
C THR A 34 -27.32 -5.17 -6.91
N ASP A 35 -26.29 -5.37 -7.76
CA ASP A 35 -24.88 -5.22 -7.47
C ASP A 35 -24.32 -3.81 -7.72
N LYS A 36 -25.17 -2.87 -8.10
CA LYS A 36 -24.79 -1.49 -8.40
C LYS A 36 -24.26 -0.79 -7.16
N LYS A 37 -23.04 -0.25 -7.24
CA LYS A 37 -22.33 0.40 -6.13
C LYS A 37 -22.38 1.94 -6.18
N PHE A 38 -22.70 2.53 -7.31
CA PHE A 38 -22.72 3.97 -7.53
C PHE A 38 -24.04 4.42 -8.17
N CYS A 39 -24.54 5.59 -7.79
CA CYS A 39 -25.80 6.13 -8.35
C CYS A 39 -25.64 6.58 -9.80
N CYS A 40 -24.47 7.13 -10.18
CA CYS A 40 -24.14 7.63 -11.52
C CYS A 40 -22.64 7.40 -11.82
N ASP A 41 -22.25 7.64 -13.07
CA ASP A 41 -20.84 7.47 -13.51
C ASP A 41 -19.92 8.53 -12.89
N ASP A 42 -20.41 9.73 -12.60
CA ASP A 42 -19.63 10.76 -11.93
C ASP A 42 -19.22 10.34 -10.52
N CYS A 43 -20.12 9.70 -9.77
CA CYS A 43 -19.80 9.16 -8.46
C CYS A 43 -18.77 8.03 -8.54
N LYS A 44 -18.91 7.15 -9.53
CA LYS A 44 -17.93 6.09 -9.80
C LYS A 44 -16.55 6.67 -10.12
N THR A 45 -16.51 7.66 -11.02
CA THR A 45 -15.27 8.32 -11.43
C THR A 45 -14.60 9.05 -10.27
N ARG A 46 -15.35 9.83 -9.47
CA ARG A 46 -14.81 10.51 -8.28
C ARG A 46 -14.25 9.52 -7.27
N HIS A 47 -14.97 8.45 -6.99
CA HIS A 47 -14.52 7.41 -6.06
C HIS A 47 -13.20 6.78 -6.50
N HIS A 48 -13.10 6.37 -7.76
CA HIS A 48 -11.88 5.78 -8.29
C HIS A 48 -10.72 6.78 -8.37
N ASN A 49 -10.99 8.04 -8.69
CA ASN A 49 -9.98 9.09 -8.69
C ASN A 49 -9.44 9.37 -7.29
N SER A 50 -10.30 9.43 -6.27
CA SER A 50 -9.86 9.64 -4.89
C SER A 50 -8.97 8.50 -4.39
N LEU A 51 -9.31 7.25 -4.71
CA LEU A 51 -8.48 6.07 -4.40
C LEU A 51 -7.13 6.13 -5.13
N ALA A 52 -7.13 6.52 -6.41
CA ALA A 52 -5.91 6.64 -7.20
C ALA A 52 -4.99 7.75 -6.66
N ILE A 53 -5.55 8.89 -6.24
CA ILE A 53 -4.79 9.99 -5.61
C ILE A 53 -4.19 9.53 -4.29
N ALA A 54 -4.97 8.86 -3.44
CA ALA A 54 -4.48 8.32 -2.17
C ALA A 54 -3.33 7.33 -2.38
N ALA A 55 -3.47 6.39 -3.32
CA ALA A 55 -2.43 5.42 -3.65
C ALA A 55 -1.15 6.08 -4.18
N ARG A 56 -1.26 7.10 -5.04
CA ARG A 56 -0.11 7.89 -5.53
C ARG A 56 0.61 8.61 -4.39
N SER A 57 -0.14 9.23 -3.49
CA SER A 57 0.41 9.92 -2.32
C SER A 57 1.26 9.00 -1.45
N VAL A 58 0.79 7.78 -1.17
CA VAL A 58 1.56 6.79 -0.41
C VAL A 58 2.85 6.41 -1.15
N LYS A 59 2.75 6.07 -2.44
CA LYS A 59 3.93 5.71 -3.25
C LYS A 59 4.97 6.83 -3.27
N THR A 60 4.54 8.08 -3.48
CA THR A 60 5.43 9.24 -3.51
C THR A 60 6.14 9.43 -2.18
N LYS A 61 5.44 9.29 -1.05
CA LYS A 61 6.02 9.39 0.28
C LYS A 61 7.08 8.30 0.54
N VAL A 62 6.77 7.05 0.18
CA VAL A 62 7.72 5.93 0.35
C VAL A 62 8.96 6.14 -0.49
N ILE A 63 8.82 6.52 -1.76
CA ILE A 63 9.95 6.79 -2.65
C ILE A 63 10.81 7.94 -2.11
N ALA A 64 10.18 9.02 -1.64
CA ALA A 64 10.91 10.16 -1.06
C ALA A 64 11.76 9.76 0.16
N ILE A 65 11.24 8.88 1.03
CA ILE A 65 11.99 8.37 2.18
C ILE A 65 13.17 7.52 1.73
N ILE A 66 12.97 6.61 0.78
CA ILE A 66 14.05 5.75 0.26
C ILE A 66 15.13 6.61 -0.43
N ASN A 67 14.75 7.62 -1.21
CA ASN A 67 15.68 8.55 -1.83
C ASN A 67 16.48 9.31 -0.78
N ARG A 68 15.83 9.79 0.29
CA ARG A 68 16.52 10.46 1.39
C ARG A 68 17.53 9.55 2.08
N ASN A 69 17.16 8.30 2.34
CA ASN A 69 18.07 7.30 2.90
C ASN A 69 19.30 7.10 1.98
N TYR A 70 19.06 7.02 0.67
CA TYR A 70 20.12 6.86 -0.31
C TYR A 70 21.09 8.06 -0.31
N GLU A 71 20.58 9.29 -0.31
CA GLU A 71 21.39 10.51 -0.26
C GLU A 71 22.29 10.56 0.97
N ILE A 72 21.77 10.17 2.13
CA ILE A 72 22.53 10.11 3.38
C ILE A 72 23.66 9.06 3.28
N LEU A 73 23.33 7.85 2.81
CA LEU A 73 24.32 6.77 2.67
C LEU A 73 25.39 7.10 1.62
N ASP A 74 25.01 7.74 0.50
CA ASP A 74 25.95 8.17 -0.56
C ASP A 74 26.89 9.28 -0.07
N ALA A 75 26.40 10.20 0.74
CA ALA A 75 27.22 11.21 1.38
C ALA A 75 28.26 10.59 2.33
N LEU A 76 27.85 9.65 3.18
CA LEU A 76 28.75 8.92 4.08
C LEU A 76 29.83 8.15 3.33
N LEU A 77 29.49 7.52 2.22
CA LEU A 77 30.46 6.84 1.35
C LEU A 77 31.49 7.81 0.75
N LYS A 78 31.05 8.99 0.33
CA LYS A 78 31.94 10.04 -0.18
C LYS A 78 32.89 10.57 0.88
N ASP A 79 32.43 10.66 2.11
CA ASP A 79 33.23 11.07 3.27
C ASP A 79 34.15 9.94 3.81
N GLY A 80 34.06 8.73 3.23
CA GLY A 80 34.86 7.57 3.61
C GLY A 80 34.46 6.95 4.96
N ALA A 81 33.22 7.15 5.40
CA ALA A 81 32.74 6.61 6.67
C ALA A 81 32.32 5.13 6.51
N ASP A 82 33.02 4.23 7.17
CA ASP A 82 32.70 2.78 7.16
C ASP A 82 31.63 2.39 8.17
N SER A 83 31.40 3.20 9.19
CA SER A 83 30.47 2.92 10.28
C SER A 83 29.95 4.22 10.89
N VAL A 84 28.65 4.25 11.20
CA VAL A 84 27.96 5.40 11.81
C VAL A 84 26.94 4.89 12.83
N ASP A 85 26.74 5.65 13.90
CA ASP A 85 25.72 5.33 14.90
C ASP A 85 24.32 5.57 14.33
N LEU A 86 23.38 4.66 14.62
CA LEU A 86 22.02 4.72 14.11
C LEU A 86 21.28 5.98 14.58
N VAL A 87 21.62 6.47 15.79
CA VAL A 87 21.05 7.72 16.33
C VAL A 87 21.44 8.90 15.47
N ASP A 88 22.72 9.02 15.09
CA ASP A 88 23.20 10.11 14.22
C ASP A 88 22.53 10.05 12.86
N LEU A 89 22.42 8.87 12.26
CA LEU A 89 21.70 8.68 11.00
C LEU A 89 20.23 9.12 11.08
N THR A 90 19.54 8.77 12.15
CA THR A 90 18.12 9.16 12.33
C THR A 90 17.97 10.67 12.51
N THR A 91 18.93 11.34 13.15
CA THR A 91 18.93 12.83 13.23
C THR A 91 19.14 13.49 11.88
N MET A 92 19.86 12.84 10.95
CA MET A 92 19.99 13.27 9.56
C MET A 92 18.74 13.02 8.72
N GLY A 93 17.75 12.30 9.28
CA GLY A 93 16.50 11.96 8.60
C GLY A 93 16.47 10.56 7.97
N PHE A 94 17.44 9.71 8.31
CA PHE A 94 17.42 8.31 7.90
C PHE A 94 16.28 7.55 8.58
N VAL A 95 15.52 6.80 7.81
CA VAL A 95 14.40 5.98 8.31
C VAL A 95 14.79 4.50 8.20
N PRO A 96 15.14 3.84 9.32
CA PRO A 96 15.47 2.42 9.34
C PRO A 96 14.30 1.57 8.80
N GLY A 97 14.62 0.53 8.04
CA GLY A 97 13.61 -0.36 7.46
C GLY A 97 12.99 0.12 6.14
N MET A 98 13.18 1.38 5.72
CA MET A 98 12.81 1.86 4.39
C MET A 98 13.95 1.60 3.41
N VAL A 99 13.94 0.42 2.81
CA VAL A 99 15.02 -0.14 1.97
C VAL A 99 14.46 -0.75 0.70
N THR A 100 15.30 -0.90 -0.32
CA THR A 100 14.89 -1.56 -1.58
C THR A 100 15.00 -3.08 -1.50
N SER A 101 15.90 -3.59 -0.65
CA SER A 101 16.06 -5.03 -0.44
C SER A 101 16.59 -5.33 0.96
N TYR A 102 16.19 -6.48 1.47
CA TYR A 102 16.67 -7.05 2.73
C TYR A 102 17.05 -8.51 2.52
N ARG A 103 18.16 -8.93 3.13
CA ARG A 103 18.59 -10.32 3.12
C ARG A 103 19.34 -10.66 4.40
N ARG A 104 19.01 -11.80 5.00
CA ARG A 104 19.81 -12.35 6.10
C ARG A 104 20.99 -13.14 5.53
N SER A 105 22.20 -12.82 5.98
CA SER A 105 23.44 -13.50 5.60
C SER A 105 24.18 -13.97 6.84
N GLY A 106 24.03 -15.25 7.18
CA GLY A 106 24.55 -15.82 8.41
C GLY A 106 23.94 -15.16 9.65
N LYS A 107 24.77 -14.48 10.45
CA LYS A 107 24.35 -13.76 11.67
C LYS A 107 24.04 -12.28 11.43
N HIS A 108 24.18 -11.78 10.19
CA HIS A 108 24.05 -10.37 9.86
C HIS A 108 22.82 -10.11 9.01
N ASP A 109 22.15 -9.01 9.30
CA ASP A 109 21.05 -8.48 8.52
C ASP A 109 21.61 -7.46 7.52
N VAL A 110 21.57 -7.82 6.25
CA VAL A 110 22.10 -7.05 5.13
C VAL A 110 20.96 -6.30 4.45
N TYR A 111 21.10 -5.00 4.37
CA TYR A 111 20.14 -4.10 3.74
C TYR A 111 20.72 -3.50 2.48
N THR A 112 19.85 -3.17 1.54
CA THR A 112 20.24 -2.51 0.30
C THR A 112 19.31 -1.34 0.03
N CYS A 113 19.88 -0.18 -0.25
CA CYS A 113 19.16 0.99 -0.71
C CYS A 113 19.67 1.35 -2.10
N TYR A 114 18.90 1.01 -3.13
CA TYR A 114 19.32 1.03 -4.55
C TYR A 114 20.61 0.23 -4.78
N ASP A 115 21.72 0.89 -5.03
CA ASP A 115 23.05 0.30 -5.26
C ASP A 115 23.98 0.33 -4.03
N ILE A 116 23.48 0.82 -2.88
CA ILE A 116 24.25 0.86 -1.64
C ILE A 116 23.80 -0.29 -0.72
N LYS A 117 24.76 -1.14 -0.37
CA LYS A 117 24.60 -2.24 0.57
C LYS A 117 25.25 -1.89 1.90
N TYR A 118 24.61 -2.27 3.01
CA TYR A 118 25.11 -2.05 4.37
C TYR A 118 24.57 -3.10 5.34
N ILE A 119 25.21 -3.19 6.50
CA ILE A 119 24.75 -4.02 7.60
C ILE A 119 24.23 -3.09 8.69
N MET A 120 23.07 -3.41 9.25
CA MET A 120 22.49 -2.62 10.35
C MET A 120 22.22 -3.50 11.55
N THR A 121 22.61 -2.98 12.71
CA THR A 121 22.28 -3.52 14.04
C THR A 121 21.34 -2.57 14.78
N GLY A 122 20.94 -2.91 15.99
CA GLY A 122 20.09 -2.03 16.80
C GLY A 122 20.70 -0.65 17.13
N THR A 123 22.04 -0.50 17.00
CA THR A 123 22.76 0.72 17.39
C THR A 123 23.59 1.34 16.26
N ARG A 124 24.00 0.57 15.27
CA ARG A 124 24.96 1.02 14.25
C ARG A 124 24.63 0.52 12.85
N VAL A 125 25.03 1.32 11.87
CA VAL A 125 25.15 0.93 10.47
C VAL A 125 26.63 0.87 10.11
N TYR A 126 27.07 -0.21 9.45
CA TYR A 126 28.45 -0.42 9.08
C TYR A 126 28.59 -1.25 7.81
N SER A 127 29.82 -1.37 7.29
CA SER A 127 30.11 -2.05 6.03
C SER A 127 29.30 -1.46 4.87
N ILE A 128 29.27 -0.13 4.80
CA ILE A 128 28.57 0.61 3.75
C ILE A 128 29.40 0.52 2.49
N MET A 129 28.83 0.00 1.38
CA MET A 129 29.55 -0.16 0.11
C MET A 129 28.61 -0.04 -1.10
N LYS A 130 29.13 0.46 -2.23
CA LYS A 130 28.43 0.43 -3.51
C LYS A 130 28.53 -0.94 -4.20
N ILE A 131 27.42 -1.37 -4.79
CA ILE A 131 27.33 -2.57 -5.62
C ILE A 131 27.57 -2.13 -7.06
N HIS A 132 28.74 -2.47 -7.65
CA HIS A 132 29.13 -2.05 -8.99
C HIS A 132 28.42 -2.82 -10.10
N ASN A 133 27.76 -3.95 -9.80
CA ASN A 133 27.01 -4.77 -10.76
C ASN A 133 25.56 -4.91 -10.33
N LEU A 134 24.74 -3.92 -10.60
CA LEU A 134 23.29 -4.07 -10.66
C LEU A 134 22.94 -4.76 -12.00
N SER A 135 23.23 -6.06 -12.11
CA SER A 135 22.56 -6.90 -13.10
C SER A 135 21.09 -6.99 -12.65
N VAL A 136 20.27 -6.08 -13.12
CA VAL A 136 18.83 -6.21 -13.00
C VAL A 136 18.43 -7.33 -13.95
N ASN A 137 18.50 -8.58 -13.49
CA ASN A 137 17.83 -9.70 -14.13
C ASN A 137 16.33 -9.47 -13.96
N LEU A 138 15.77 -8.62 -14.82
CA LEU A 138 14.35 -8.60 -15.11
C LEU A 138 14.03 -9.89 -15.88
N GLN A 139 13.95 -11.01 -15.17
CA GLN A 139 13.21 -12.15 -15.66
C GLN A 139 11.75 -11.74 -15.67
N VAL A 140 11.32 -11.22 -16.80
CA VAL A 140 9.90 -11.17 -17.16
C VAL A 140 9.44 -12.62 -17.17
N VAL A 141 8.73 -13.03 -16.12
CA VAL A 141 7.97 -14.28 -16.15
C VAL A 141 6.88 -14.06 -17.19
N SER A 142 7.15 -14.46 -18.42
CA SER A 142 6.12 -14.66 -19.43
C SER A 142 5.30 -15.85 -18.95
N GLU A 143 4.15 -15.56 -18.34
CA GLU A 143 3.10 -16.55 -18.16
C GLU A 143 2.64 -16.96 -19.57
N THR A 144 3.18 -18.08 -20.05
CA THR A 144 2.60 -18.82 -21.16
C THR A 144 1.28 -19.40 -20.67
N ASN A 145 0.17 -18.73 -21.02
CA ASN A 145 -1.12 -19.37 -21.08
C ASN A 145 -1.06 -20.40 -22.22
N ASP A 146 -0.87 -21.66 -21.86
CA ASP A 146 -1.19 -22.79 -22.74
C ASP A 146 -2.37 -23.56 -22.14
N GLN A 147 -3.48 -23.53 -22.94
CA GLN A 147 -4.61 -24.47 -23.06
C GLN A 147 -5.51 -24.68 -21.84
#